data_0acbc6e24558310668a176519bc250de
#
_entry.id   0acbc6e24558310668a176519bc250de
#
_cell.length_a   1.000
_cell.length_b   1.000
_cell.length_c   1.000
_cell.angle_alpha   90.00
_cell.angle_beta   90.00
_cell.angle_gamma   90.00
#
_symmetry.space_group_name_H-M   'P 1'
#
loop_
_entity.id
_entity.type
_entity.pdbx_description
1 polymer ?
#
loop_
_entity_poly.entity_id
_entity_poly.type
_entity_poly.pdbx_seq_one_letter_code
_entity_poly.pdbx_strand_id
1 'polypeptide(L)'
;MKRILALALYCVLGLSSLMAQDYSRYVDPRIGSEGLGRTFPGPCMPYGMAKPGPDAVSMPNAGWAPMPEPVKGFSQMHVSGTGGGQKYGNILIQPFLDAGEIIQKRVYEKIALGYYACTFENGIRTEITASERCAFYRLDYGRKQKGKLLIDVATFLGIDTIPNKRETQQYVDSYVTCDGKYAVSGWSTVRGGWNNGGPYTVYFYLQSDVPLSNCDTPLSNSDVPLANCEAPLYNKVKDSKTRLDVAFSKSTVNLKVGISHISIAQARRNIPACGFDAQLKNVRKTWNGKLGKIEISGTEKQKRMFYTALYHTMLMPVDKSGENPHFSDTPYYDDYYAIWDTYRTSMPLLTLIDEDKQRDMIHSLLNIYKHDGYMPDARSGNWNGRTQGGSNAEIVIADAFAKGMKGIDYELALKAMIKDAEVPPTDHDGYLGSVPDEKHGRGGLKEYNTLGYIPYGIDRAGNRTVEYSYDDWCIAQVAKGLGHQDLYQKYLKRSGNWRNLWRGDYEWQGMRGFIMPRDADGRWLDSVPWGKS
;
A
#
# COMPACT_ATOMS: atom_id res chain seq x y z
N MET A 1 -35.82 50.87 11.10
CA MET A 1 -35.71 50.08 9.90
C MET A 1 -34.29 49.96 9.32
N LYS A 2 -33.54 51.04 9.08
CA LYS A 2 -32.16 50.96 8.51
C LYS A 2 -31.14 50.17 9.34
N ARG A 3 -31.21 50.18 10.69
CA ARG A 3 -30.31 49.40 11.56
C ARG A 3 -30.66 47.92 11.63
N ILE A 4 -31.92 47.55 11.44
CA ILE A 4 -32.35 46.11 11.40
C ILE A 4 -31.98 45.48 10.05
N LEU A 5 -32.06 46.26 8.95
CA LEU A 5 -31.58 45.79 7.64
C LEU A 5 -30.06 45.58 7.62
N ALA A 6 -29.28 46.45 8.28
CA ALA A 6 -27.82 46.29 8.36
C ALA A 6 -27.42 45.07 9.19
N LEU A 7 -28.11 44.78 10.30
CA LEU A 7 -27.86 43.56 11.10
C LEU A 7 -28.25 42.27 10.32
N ALA A 8 -29.37 42.30 9.60
CA ALA A 8 -29.78 41.19 8.76
C ALA A 8 -28.80 40.91 7.60
N LEU A 9 -28.24 41.97 6.99
CA LEU A 9 -27.23 41.88 5.94
C LEU A 9 -25.89 41.36 6.49
N TYR A 10 -25.49 41.77 7.69
CA TYR A 10 -24.31 41.21 8.39
C TYR A 10 -24.51 39.76 8.80
N CYS A 11 -25.69 39.32 9.24
CA CYS A 11 -26.02 37.92 9.52
C CYS A 11 -26.03 37.07 8.25
N VAL A 12 -26.54 37.60 7.13
CA VAL A 12 -26.55 36.88 5.84
C VAL A 12 -25.14 36.79 5.24
N LEU A 13 -24.32 37.80 5.35
CA LEU A 13 -22.90 37.79 4.94
C LEU A 13 -22.01 36.96 5.89
N GLY A 14 -22.38 36.88 7.17
CA GLY A 14 -21.70 35.98 8.14
C GLY A 14 -22.08 34.52 8.00
N LEU A 15 -23.27 34.22 7.50
CA LEU A 15 -23.72 32.83 7.24
C LEU A 15 -23.20 32.23 5.92
N SER A 16 -22.79 33.09 4.96
CA SER A 16 -22.17 32.60 3.72
C SER A 16 -20.70 32.19 3.86
N SER A 17 -20.06 32.47 5.00
CA SER A 17 -18.67 32.11 5.29
C SER A 17 -18.51 30.80 6.10
N LEU A 18 -19.59 30.08 6.40
CA LEU A 18 -19.60 28.84 7.20
C LEU A 18 -19.85 27.55 6.40
N MET A 19 -19.85 27.60 5.09
CA MET A 19 -19.74 26.38 4.29
C MET A 19 -18.28 25.95 4.35
N ALA A 20 -18.00 24.91 5.14
CA ALA A 20 -16.66 24.32 5.19
C ALA A 20 -16.16 24.10 3.76
N GLN A 21 -14.99 24.64 3.45
CA GLN A 21 -14.41 24.53 2.10
C GLN A 21 -14.28 23.06 1.71
N ASP A 22 -14.76 22.70 0.53
CA ASP A 22 -14.66 21.35 0.01
C ASP A 22 -13.34 21.17 -0.76
N TYR A 23 -12.31 20.71 -0.04
CA TYR A 23 -11.00 20.39 -0.62
C TYR A 23 -11.03 19.10 -1.46
N SER A 24 -11.98 18.21 -1.20
CA SER A 24 -12.10 16.92 -1.88
C SER A 24 -12.31 17.07 -3.38
N ARG A 25 -12.91 18.17 -3.83
CA ARG A 25 -13.13 18.50 -5.25
C ARG A 25 -11.86 18.71 -6.06
N TYR A 26 -10.76 19.04 -5.38
CA TYR A 26 -9.46 19.25 -6.02
C TYR A 26 -8.68 17.96 -6.25
N VAL A 27 -9.02 16.88 -5.56
CA VAL A 27 -8.29 15.61 -5.70
C VAL A 27 -8.70 14.90 -6.99
N ASP A 28 -7.72 14.62 -7.84
CA ASP A 28 -7.86 13.73 -8.99
C ASP A 28 -7.02 12.47 -8.77
N PRO A 29 -7.62 11.35 -8.32
CA PRO A 29 -6.87 10.13 -8.00
C PRO A 29 -6.16 9.49 -9.20
N ARG A 30 -6.47 9.92 -10.45
CA ARG A 30 -5.79 9.42 -11.66
C ARG A 30 -4.40 10.00 -11.87
N ILE A 31 -4.07 11.12 -11.22
CA ILE A 31 -2.72 11.67 -11.32
C ILE A 31 -1.73 10.65 -10.78
N GLY A 32 -0.78 10.22 -11.62
CA GLY A 32 0.21 9.20 -11.29
C GLY A 32 -0.27 7.74 -11.43
N SER A 33 -1.45 7.47 -12.00
CA SER A 33 -1.96 6.11 -12.21
C SER A 33 -1.71 5.57 -13.62
N GLU A 34 -1.46 6.43 -14.60
CA GLU A 34 -1.31 6.05 -16.01
C GLU A 34 0.14 5.73 -16.37
N GLY A 35 0.32 4.95 -17.43
CA GLY A 35 1.62 4.56 -17.98
C GLY A 35 2.47 3.82 -16.97
N LEU A 36 3.64 4.36 -16.65
CA LEU A 36 4.52 3.84 -15.59
C LEU A 36 4.12 4.30 -14.19
N GLY A 37 3.06 5.10 -14.06
CA GLY A 37 2.47 5.49 -12.79
C GLY A 37 1.88 4.30 -12.06
N ARG A 38 1.84 4.38 -10.72
CA ARG A 38 1.50 3.24 -9.86
C ARG A 38 0.61 3.63 -8.70
N THR A 39 0.07 4.85 -8.73
CA THR A 39 -0.87 5.30 -7.72
C THR A 39 -2.22 4.61 -7.90
N PHE A 40 -2.86 4.27 -6.79
CA PHE A 40 -4.18 3.65 -6.79
C PHE A 40 -5.27 4.71 -6.99
N PRO A 41 -6.10 4.60 -8.04
CA PRO A 41 -7.13 5.61 -8.32
C PRO A 41 -8.51 5.29 -7.71
N GLY A 42 -8.68 4.12 -7.09
CA GLY A 42 -9.96 3.68 -6.53
C GLY A 42 -10.30 4.37 -5.19
N PRO A 43 -11.50 4.11 -4.65
CA PRO A 43 -11.92 4.66 -3.38
C PRO A 43 -11.18 4.03 -2.20
N CYS A 44 -10.81 4.86 -1.23
CA CYS A 44 -10.23 4.41 0.05
C CYS A 44 -10.42 5.48 1.13
N MET A 45 -10.30 5.08 2.39
CA MET A 45 -10.14 5.98 3.54
C MET A 45 -8.67 6.38 3.71
N PRO A 46 -8.35 7.48 4.40
CA PRO A 46 -6.98 7.75 4.81
C PRO A 46 -6.42 6.55 5.59
N TYR A 47 -5.25 6.05 5.18
CA TYR A 47 -4.60 4.88 5.79
C TYR A 47 -5.44 3.59 5.77
N GLY A 48 -6.51 3.53 4.97
CA GLY A 48 -7.45 2.42 4.95
C GLY A 48 -6.89 1.15 4.31
N MET A 49 -7.27 -0.02 4.86
CA MET A 49 -6.88 -1.33 4.35
C MET A 49 -7.68 -1.71 3.09
N ALA A 50 -8.99 -1.44 3.08
CA ALA A 50 -9.82 -1.68 1.90
C ALA A 50 -9.53 -0.62 0.81
N LYS A 51 -9.05 -1.10 -0.32
CA LYS A 51 -8.78 -0.34 -1.54
C LYS A 51 -9.43 -1.05 -2.73
N PRO A 52 -10.78 -1.10 -2.79
CA PRO A 52 -11.47 -1.77 -3.89
C PRO A 52 -11.31 -1.01 -5.20
N GLY A 53 -11.03 -1.74 -6.27
CA GLY A 53 -10.88 -1.11 -7.59
C GLY A 53 -10.87 -2.14 -8.72
N PRO A 54 -10.93 -1.65 -9.98
CA PRO A 54 -10.91 -2.53 -11.13
C PRO A 54 -9.52 -3.10 -11.38
N ASP A 55 -9.49 -4.38 -11.72
CA ASP A 55 -8.31 -5.08 -12.23
C ASP A 55 -8.40 -5.20 -13.75
N ALA A 56 -7.54 -4.47 -14.44
CA ALA A 56 -7.41 -4.53 -15.89
C ALA A 56 -6.74 -5.84 -16.34
N VAL A 57 -6.94 -6.23 -17.59
CA VAL A 57 -6.38 -7.47 -18.15
C VAL A 57 -4.84 -7.43 -18.15
N SER A 58 -4.22 -6.28 -18.40
CA SER A 58 -2.76 -6.09 -18.36
C SER A 58 -2.16 -6.15 -16.94
N MET A 59 -3.01 -6.15 -15.91
CA MET A 59 -2.60 -6.23 -14.50
C MET A 59 -1.51 -5.23 -14.10
N PRO A 60 -1.71 -3.92 -14.25
CA PRO A 60 -0.76 -2.94 -13.75
C PRO A 60 -0.66 -2.99 -12.22
N ASN A 61 0.37 -2.39 -11.63
CA ASN A 61 0.64 -2.50 -10.19
C ASN A 61 -0.53 -2.17 -9.28
N ALA A 62 -1.30 -1.14 -9.62
CA ALA A 62 -2.48 -0.71 -8.87
C ALA A 62 -3.80 -1.25 -9.45
N GLY A 63 -3.76 -2.27 -10.29
CA GLY A 63 -4.90 -2.95 -10.91
C GLY A 63 -5.53 -2.18 -12.06
N TRP A 64 -5.69 -0.88 -11.95
CA TRP A 64 -6.39 -0.05 -12.92
C TRP A 64 -5.54 0.30 -14.15
N ALA A 65 -6.18 0.25 -15.33
CA ALA A 65 -5.65 0.83 -16.57
C ALA A 65 -6.72 1.72 -17.22
N PRO A 66 -6.33 2.75 -18.02
CA PRO A 66 -7.29 3.62 -18.68
C PRO A 66 -8.14 2.88 -19.73
N MET A 67 -9.32 3.40 -20.02
CA MET A 67 -10.13 2.91 -21.15
C MET A 67 -9.35 3.07 -22.48
N PRO A 68 -9.52 2.18 -23.42
CA PRO A 68 -10.57 1.15 -23.55
C PRO A 68 -10.21 -0.23 -22.95
N GLU A 69 -9.15 -0.35 -22.17
CA GLU A 69 -8.71 -1.65 -21.68
C GLU A 69 -9.82 -2.36 -20.86
N PRO A 70 -10.08 -3.67 -21.14
CA PRO A 70 -11.08 -4.43 -20.42
C PRO A 70 -10.72 -4.68 -18.95
N VAL A 71 -11.74 -4.93 -18.14
CA VAL A 71 -11.67 -5.22 -16.71
C VAL A 71 -12.03 -6.69 -16.47
N LYS A 72 -11.23 -7.38 -15.64
CA LYS A 72 -11.51 -8.74 -15.18
C LYS A 72 -12.52 -8.76 -14.04
N GLY A 73 -12.54 -7.71 -13.22
CA GLY A 73 -13.36 -7.56 -12.05
C GLY A 73 -12.81 -6.52 -11.09
N PHE A 74 -13.29 -6.54 -9.85
CA PHE A 74 -12.95 -5.61 -8.79
C PHE A 74 -12.40 -6.37 -7.60
N SER A 75 -11.10 -6.29 -7.34
CA SER A 75 -10.51 -6.85 -6.13
C SER A 75 -10.56 -5.86 -4.96
N GLN A 76 -10.32 -6.35 -3.72
CA GLN A 76 -10.62 -5.58 -2.51
C GLN A 76 -9.40 -4.85 -1.95
N MET A 77 -8.20 -5.22 -2.39
CA MET A 77 -6.95 -4.66 -1.89
C MET A 77 -6.00 -4.33 -3.03
N HIS A 78 -5.42 -3.14 -2.96
CA HIS A 78 -4.41 -2.65 -3.89
C HIS A 78 -3.32 -1.88 -3.14
N VAL A 79 -2.15 -1.79 -3.77
CA VAL A 79 -1.07 -0.91 -3.34
C VAL A 79 -1.11 0.41 -4.10
N SER A 80 -0.41 1.41 -3.61
CA SER A 80 -0.30 2.72 -4.26
C SER A 80 1.14 3.23 -4.22
N GLY A 81 1.68 3.61 -5.39
CA GLY A 81 2.94 4.34 -5.48
C GLY A 81 4.21 3.48 -5.35
N THR A 82 4.16 2.16 -5.60
CA THR A 82 5.36 1.33 -5.51
C THR A 82 6.15 1.27 -6.81
N GLY A 83 7.48 1.15 -6.69
CA GLY A 83 8.38 0.98 -7.82
C GLY A 83 8.62 -0.47 -8.28
N GLY A 84 8.15 -1.46 -7.53
CA GLY A 84 8.42 -2.88 -7.74
C GLY A 84 7.29 -3.66 -8.42
N GLY A 85 7.20 -4.96 -8.12
CA GLY A 85 6.15 -5.85 -8.60
C GLY A 85 4.78 -5.56 -7.99
N GLN A 86 3.79 -6.29 -8.45
CA GLN A 86 2.43 -6.21 -7.93
C GLN A 86 2.33 -6.82 -6.51
N LYS A 87 1.32 -6.39 -5.76
CA LYS A 87 0.93 -6.97 -4.47
C LYS A 87 -0.58 -6.95 -4.35
N TYR A 88 -1.15 -7.89 -3.58
CA TYR A 88 -2.59 -8.03 -3.39
C TYR A 88 -3.38 -8.38 -4.66
N GLY A 89 -4.56 -7.81 -4.85
CA GLY A 89 -5.51 -8.22 -5.89
C GLY A 89 -6.37 -9.40 -5.46
N ASN A 90 -6.48 -9.64 -4.14
CA ASN A 90 -7.24 -10.75 -3.58
C ASN A 90 -8.74 -10.45 -3.56
N ILE A 91 -9.54 -11.51 -3.66
CA ILE A 91 -11.01 -11.50 -3.59
C ILE A 91 -11.59 -10.61 -4.68
N LEU A 92 -11.63 -11.13 -5.88
CA LEU A 92 -12.20 -10.45 -7.04
C LEU A 92 -13.69 -10.74 -7.14
N ILE A 93 -14.48 -9.69 -7.35
CA ILE A 93 -15.89 -9.81 -7.73
C ILE A 93 -16.12 -9.19 -9.11
N GLN A 94 -16.99 -9.82 -9.92
CA GLN A 94 -17.33 -9.30 -11.24
C GLN A 94 -18.83 -9.49 -11.50
N PRO A 95 -19.62 -8.40 -11.66
CA PRO A 95 -21.00 -8.49 -12.11
C PRO A 95 -21.06 -8.88 -13.59
N PHE A 96 -21.97 -9.77 -13.95
CA PHE A 96 -22.14 -10.24 -15.32
C PHE A 96 -23.58 -10.68 -15.58
N LEU A 97 -23.95 -10.86 -16.86
CA LEU A 97 -25.25 -11.38 -17.27
C LEU A 97 -25.13 -12.82 -17.76
N ASP A 98 -24.23 -13.08 -18.67
CA ASP A 98 -23.96 -14.40 -19.25
C ASP A 98 -22.49 -14.81 -19.05
N ALA A 99 -22.23 -16.12 -18.99
CA ALA A 99 -20.92 -16.68 -18.63
C ALA A 99 -19.77 -16.25 -19.57
N GLY A 100 -20.05 -15.91 -20.82
CA GLY A 100 -19.05 -15.42 -21.77
C GLY A 100 -18.59 -13.97 -21.56
N GLU A 101 -19.22 -13.22 -20.65
CA GLU A 101 -19.03 -11.77 -20.48
C GLU A 101 -18.27 -11.39 -19.21
N ILE A 102 -17.44 -12.26 -18.67
CA ILE A 102 -16.72 -11.99 -17.41
C ILE A 102 -15.67 -10.89 -17.61
N ILE A 103 -14.93 -10.90 -18.71
CA ILE A 103 -14.00 -9.81 -19.06
C ILE A 103 -14.79 -8.77 -19.86
N GLN A 104 -14.93 -7.58 -19.28
CA GLN A 104 -15.84 -6.58 -19.83
C GLN A 104 -15.16 -5.25 -20.15
N LYS A 105 -15.58 -4.63 -21.25
CA LYS A 105 -15.12 -3.29 -21.63
C LYS A 105 -16.01 -2.22 -21.01
N ARG A 106 -15.37 -1.16 -20.53
CA ARG A 106 -16.06 0.02 -20.02
C ARG A 106 -16.39 0.97 -21.15
N VAL A 107 -17.61 1.49 -21.16
CA VAL A 107 -18.05 2.59 -22.05
C VAL A 107 -18.13 3.93 -21.32
N TYR A 108 -18.14 3.89 -20.00
CA TYR A 108 -18.11 5.07 -19.13
C TYR A 108 -17.33 4.77 -17.85
N GLU A 109 -16.60 5.77 -17.37
CA GLU A 109 -15.88 5.70 -16.10
C GLU A 109 -15.90 7.06 -15.39
N LYS A 110 -16.08 7.03 -14.08
CA LYS A 110 -15.93 8.19 -13.20
C LYS A 110 -15.10 7.84 -11.98
N ILE A 111 -14.00 8.56 -11.83
CA ILE A 111 -13.08 8.45 -10.69
C ILE A 111 -13.12 9.77 -9.95
N ALA A 112 -13.33 9.72 -8.64
CA ALA A 112 -13.29 10.88 -7.76
C ALA A 112 -12.87 10.43 -6.35
N LEU A 113 -12.48 11.35 -5.51
CA LEU A 113 -12.10 11.04 -4.13
C LEU A 113 -13.18 10.22 -3.43
N GLY A 114 -12.81 9.02 -2.97
CA GLY A 114 -13.69 8.09 -2.26
C GLY A 114 -14.79 7.44 -3.13
N TYR A 115 -14.72 7.57 -4.44
CA TYR A 115 -15.76 7.06 -5.35
C TYR A 115 -15.19 6.60 -6.68
N TYR A 116 -15.62 5.42 -7.10
CA TYR A 116 -15.43 4.87 -8.45
C TYR A 116 -16.75 4.47 -9.05
N ALA A 117 -16.93 4.69 -10.34
CA ALA A 117 -18.06 4.12 -11.09
C ALA A 117 -17.67 3.81 -12.52
N CYS A 118 -18.23 2.74 -13.07
CA CYS A 118 -18.17 2.45 -14.51
C CYS A 118 -19.49 1.89 -15.03
N THR A 119 -19.66 1.96 -16.35
CA THR A 119 -20.71 1.26 -17.07
C THR A 119 -20.05 0.40 -18.14
N PHE A 120 -20.43 -0.86 -18.22
CA PHE A 120 -19.94 -1.80 -19.21
C PHE A 120 -20.78 -1.76 -20.51
N GLU A 121 -20.24 -2.31 -21.61
CA GLU A 121 -20.92 -2.38 -22.91
C GLU A 121 -22.30 -3.08 -22.84
N ASN A 122 -22.44 -4.07 -21.96
CA ASN A 122 -23.71 -4.78 -21.71
C ASN A 122 -24.70 -4.00 -20.83
N GLY A 123 -24.38 -2.75 -20.45
CA GLY A 123 -25.24 -1.86 -19.68
C GLY A 123 -25.16 -2.01 -18.16
N ILE A 124 -24.39 -2.97 -17.63
CA ILE A 124 -24.19 -3.09 -16.18
C ILE A 124 -23.43 -1.85 -15.67
N ARG A 125 -23.98 -1.22 -14.62
CA ARG A 125 -23.36 -0.12 -13.91
C ARG A 125 -22.86 -0.60 -12.54
N THR A 126 -21.61 -0.31 -12.24
CA THR A 126 -20.97 -0.57 -10.93
C THR A 126 -20.55 0.74 -10.31
N GLU A 127 -20.92 0.95 -9.04
CA GLU A 127 -20.46 2.06 -8.20
C GLU A 127 -19.77 1.49 -6.97
N ILE A 128 -18.65 2.12 -6.54
CA ILE A 128 -17.83 1.64 -5.44
C ILE A 128 -17.47 2.79 -4.50
N THR A 129 -17.55 2.57 -3.20
CA THR A 129 -16.93 3.37 -2.14
C THR A 129 -16.33 2.44 -1.08
N ALA A 130 -15.59 2.96 -0.10
CA ALA A 130 -14.93 2.14 0.91
C ALA A 130 -14.99 2.76 2.30
N SER A 131 -14.98 1.92 3.33
CA SER A 131 -14.55 2.27 4.68
C SER A 131 -13.10 1.79 4.90
N GLU A 132 -12.60 1.85 6.11
CA GLU A 132 -11.25 1.43 6.47
C GLU A 132 -10.95 -0.04 6.09
N ARG A 133 -11.98 -0.92 6.22
CA ARG A 133 -11.84 -2.37 6.07
C ARG A 133 -12.98 -3.04 5.30
N CYS A 134 -13.82 -2.24 4.62
CA CYS A 134 -14.96 -2.77 3.89
C CYS A 134 -15.18 -1.98 2.59
N ALA A 135 -15.36 -2.71 1.51
CA ALA A 135 -15.80 -2.16 0.23
C ALA A 135 -17.33 -2.16 0.15
N PHE A 136 -17.89 -1.13 -0.45
CA PHE A 136 -19.31 -0.97 -0.71
C PHE A 136 -19.54 -0.90 -2.21
N TYR A 137 -20.45 -1.72 -2.70
CA TYR A 137 -20.82 -1.76 -4.10
C TYR A 137 -22.31 -1.47 -4.27
N ARG A 138 -22.63 -0.76 -5.33
CA ARG A 138 -23.99 -0.66 -5.89
C ARG A 138 -23.92 -1.14 -7.32
N LEU A 139 -24.59 -2.24 -7.61
CA LEU A 139 -24.66 -2.87 -8.92
C LEU A 139 -26.04 -2.60 -9.52
N ASP A 140 -26.11 -2.12 -10.76
CA ASP A 140 -27.33 -1.96 -11.52
C ASP A 140 -27.19 -2.73 -12.84
N TYR A 141 -28.01 -3.78 -12.97
CA TYR A 141 -28.03 -4.66 -14.13
C TYR A 141 -29.02 -4.19 -15.22
N GLY A 142 -29.64 -3.00 -15.04
CA GLY A 142 -30.65 -2.49 -15.95
C GLY A 142 -32.03 -3.09 -15.73
N ARG A 143 -33.02 -2.48 -16.37
CA ARG A 143 -34.43 -2.88 -16.19
C ARG A 143 -34.69 -4.30 -16.74
N LYS A 144 -35.34 -5.16 -15.93
CA LYS A 144 -35.79 -6.51 -16.25
C LYS A 144 -34.68 -7.58 -16.40
N GLN A 145 -33.42 -7.29 -16.05
CA GLN A 145 -32.36 -8.30 -16.12
C GLN A 145 -32.11 -8.91 -14.73
N LYS A 146 -31.85 -10.22 -14.72
CA LYS A 146 -31.37 -10.95 -13.53
C LYS A 146 -29.85 -10.93 -13.55
N GLY A 147 -29.27 -10.20 -12.64
CA GLY A 147 -27.84 -10.09 -12.53
C GLY A 147 -27.19 -11.31 -11.90
N LYS A 148 -25.95 -11.54 -12.26
CA LYS A 148 -25.07 -12.54 -11.66
C LYS A 148 -23.82 -11.87 -11.12
N LEU A 149 -23.16 -12.50 -10.16
CA LEU A 149 -21.89 -12.06 -9.61
C LEU A 149 -20.94 -13.25 -9.54
N LEU A 150 -19.79 -13.14 -10.20
CA LEU A 150 -18.65 -14.02 -9.98
C LEU A 150 -17.90 -13.55 -8.73
N ILE A 151 -17.53 -14.50 -7.88
CA ILE A 151 -16.58 -14.31 -6.76
C ILE A 151 -15.42 -15.26 -7.01
N ASP A 152 -14.23 -14.71 -7.25
CA ASP A 152 -13.00 -15.46 -7.51
C ASP A 152 -11.99 -15.17 -6.39
N VAL A 153 -11.67 -16.20 -5.61
CA VAL A 153 -10.76 -16.09 -4.46
C VAL A 153 -9.37 -16.65 -4.75
N ALA A 154 -9.13 -17.21 -5.95
CA ALA A 154 -7.80 -17.64 -6.38
C ALA A 154 -7.03 -16.52 -7.11
N THR A 155 -7.65 -15.38 -7.33
CA THR A 155 -7.05 -14.26 -8.05
C THR A 155 -6.04 -13.47 -7.21
N PHE A 156 -5.08 -12.88 -7.90
CA PHE A 156 -4.13 -11.90 -7.37
C PHE A 156 -3.62 -11.02 -8.53
N LEU A 157 -3.00 -9.90 -8.22
CA LEU A 157 -2.32 -9.06 -9.21
C LEU A 157 -0.95 -9.65 -9.57
N GLY A 158 -0.62 -9.62 -10.85
CA GLY A 158 0.62 -10.18 -11.39
C GLY A 158 0.44 -11.55 -12.04
N ILE A 159 1.54 -12.07 -12.57
CA ILE A 159 1.56 -13.33 -13.33
C ILE A 159 2.56 -14.27 -12.65
N ASP A 160 2.10 -15.44 -12.23
CA ASP A 160 2.95 -16.51 -11.69
C ASP A 160 3.56 -17.38 -12.81
N THR A 161 4.02 -16.76 -13.88
CA THR A 161 4.58 -17.52 -15.03
C THR A 161 6.07 -17.80 -14.92
N ILE A 162 6.77 -17.17 -13.96
CA ILE A 162 8.22 -17.33 -13.82
C ILE A 162 8.53 -17.70 -12.37
N PRO A 163 8.68 -19.01 -12.05
CA PRO A 163 9.14 -19.44 -10.76
C PRO A 163 10.45 -18.71 -10.39
N ASN A 164 10.53 -18.18 -9.17
CA ASN A 164 11.70 -17.49 -8.64
C ASN A 164 12.02 -16.11 -9.25
N LYS A 165 11.13 -15.52 -10.05
CA LYS A 165 11.30 -14.12 -10.41
C LYS A 165 11.05 -13.26 -9.17
N ARG A 166 11.98 -12.35 -8.90
CA ARG A 166 11.84 -11.37 -7.82
C ARG A 166 10.48 -10.67 -7.89
N GLU A 167 9.81 -10.59 -6.76
CA GLU A 167 8.53 -9.89 -6.60
C GLU A 167 7.36 -10.49 -7.41
N THR A 168 7.38 -11.78 -7.70
CA THR A 168 6.23 -12.50 -8.28
C THR A 168 5.31 -12.98 -7.17
N GLN A 169 4.01 -12.71 -7.27
CA GLN A 169 3.02 -13.34 -6.39
C GLN A 169 2.77 -14.78 -6.81
N GLN A 170 2.49 -15.65 -5.83
CA GLN A 170 2.19 -17.06 -6.03
C GLN A 170 0.93 -17.43 -5.25
N TYR A 171 0.03 -18.13 -5.90
CA TYR A 171 -1.13 -18.73 -5.27
C TYR A 171 -0.70 -19.82 -4.28
N VAL A 172 -1.32 -19.85 -3.10
CA VAL A 172 -1.08 -20.87 -2.10
C VAL A 172 -2.33 -21.73 -1.90
N ASP A 173 -3.44 -21.11 -1.48
CA ASP A 173 -4.70 -21.80 -1.23
C ASP A 173 -5.87 -20.81 -1.11
N SER A 174 -7.12 -21.28 -1.27
CA SER A 174 -8.29 -20.45 -1.08
C SER A 174 -9.57 -21.27 -0.86
N TYR A 175 -10.60 -20.62 -0.34
CA TYR A 175 -11.89 -21.24 -0.11
C TYR A 175 -13.02 -20.21 -0.21
N VAL A 176 -14.14 -20.56 -0.84
CA VAL A 176 -15.35 -19.74 -0.92
C VAL A 176 -16.60 -20.59 -0.72
N THR A 177 -17.57 -20.07 0.03
CA THR A 177 -18.86 -20.71 0.26
C THR A 177 -19.95 -19.69 0.53
N CYS A 178 -21.21 -20.04 0.26
CA CYS A 178 -22.33 -19.26 0.76
C CYS A 178 -22.49 -19.40 2.26
N ASP A 179 -22.78 -18.29 2.93
CA ASP A 179 -23.11 -18.22 4.36
C ASP A 179 -24.56 -17.78 4.51
N GLY A 180 -25.46 -18.72 4.31
CA GLY A 180 -26.90 -18.48 4.27
C GLY A 180 -27.37 -17.77 2.98
N LYS A 181 -28.56 -17.15 3.04
CA LYS A 181 -29.24 -16.59 1.86
C LYS A 181 -28.73 -15.23 1.39
N TYR A 182 -27.94 -14.54 2.19
CA TYR A 182 -27.56 -13.14 1.95
C TYR A 182 -26.04 -12.91 2.01
N ALA A 183 -25.25 -13.95 2.16
CA ALA A 183 -23.83 -13.77 2.33
C ALA A 183 -23.00 -14.85 1.65
N VAL A 184 -21.76 -14.47 1.32
CA VAL A 184 -20.68 -15.35 0.88
C VAL A 184 -19.47 -15.06 1.75
N SER A 185 -18.77 -16.10 2.16
CA SER A 185 -17.55 -15.96 2.95
C SER A 185 -16.44 -16.88 2.44
N GLY A 186 -15.22 -16.58 2.83
CA GLY A 186 -14.07 -17.36 2.43
C GLY A 186 -12.76 -16.66 2.71
N TRP A 187 -11.73 -17.14 2.04
CA TRP A 187 -10.37 -16.61 2.19
C TRP A 187 -9.51 -16.93 0.96
N SER A 188 -8.44 -16.17 0.82
CA SER A 188 -7.42 -16.31 -0.20
C SER A 188 -6.04 -16.18 0.43
N THR A 189 -5.16 -17.16 0.22
CA THR A 189 -3.76 -17.12 0.66
C THR A 189 -2.84 -17.05 -0.55
N VAL A 190 -2.00 -16.03 -0.54
CA VAL A 190 -1.01 -15.73 -1.58
C VAL A 190 0.32 -15.44 -0.89
N ARG A 191 1.44 -15.72 -1.56
CA ARG A 191 2.78 -15.35 -1.07
C ARG A 191 3.53 -14.52 -2.11
N GLY A 192 4.62 -13.88 -1.68
CA GLY A 192 5.47 -13.09 -2.58
C GLY A 192 4.87 -11.75 -2.96
N GLY A 193 5.11 -11.32 -4.19
CA GLY A 193 4.79 -9.99 -4.67
C GLY A 193 5.85 -8.97 -4.30
N TRP A 194 5.54 -7.69 -4.41
CA TRP A 194 6.48 -6.64 -4.05
C TRP A 194 7.12 -6.91 -2.69
N ASN A 195 8.44 -6.75 -2.63
CA ASN A 195 9.26 -7.03 -1.45
C ASN A 195 9.32 -8.52 -1.04
N ASN A 196 8.80 -9.42 -1.85
CA ASN A 196 8.64 -10.84 -1.58
C ASN A 196 7.73 -11.09 -0.36
N GLY A 197 8.18 -11.77 0.65
CA GLY A 197 7.41 -12.09 1.85
C GLY A 197 6.74 -13.46 1.79
N GLY A 198 6.52 -14.02 2.98
CA GLY A 198 5.84 -15.28 3.18
C GLY A 198 4.35 -15.23 2.86
N PRO A 199 3.64 -16.32 3.10
CA PRO A 199 2.20 -16.38 2.86
C PRO A 199 1.44 -15.38 3.73
N TYR A 200 0.46 -14.70 3.11
CA TYR A 200 -0.51 -13.88 3.80
C TYR A 200 -1.92 -14.27 3.36
N THR A 201 -2.85 -14.26 4.30
CA THR A 201 -4.25 -14.61 4.06
C THR A 201 -5.14 -13.39 4.14
N VAL A 202 -6.06 -13.27 3.19
CA VAL A 202 -7.15 -12.30 3.22
C VAL A 202 -8.46 -13.06 3.37
N TYR A 203 -9.09 -12.94 4.54
CA TYR A 203 -10.43 -13.40 4.81
C TYR A 203 -11.44 -12.35 4.37
N PHE A 204 -12.60 -12.79 3.90
CA PHE A 204 -13.67 -11.89 3.53
C PHE A 204 -15.05 -12.37 3.99
N TYR A 205 -15.95 -11.41 4.11
CA TYR A 205 -17.37 -11.62 4.28
C TYR A 205 -18.13 -10.66 3.35
N LEU A 206 -18.81 -11.21 2.36
CA LEU A 206 -19.66 -10.47 1.43
C LEU A 206 -21.10 -10.55 1.93
N GLN A 207 -21.74 -9.40 2.12
CA GLN A 207 -23.15 -9.28 2.48
C GLN A 207 -23.92 -8.58 1.36
N SER A 208 -25.07 -9.18 0.97
CA SER A 208 -26.00 -8.64 -0.02
C SER A 208 -27.28 -8.14 0.65
N ASP A 209 -27.89 -7.09 0.12
CA ASP A 209 -29.23 -6.64 0.52
C ASP A 209 -30.37 -7.42 -0.20
N VAL A 210 -30.00 -8.30 -1.13
CA VAL A 210 -30.92 -9.16 -1.91
C VAL A 210 -30.56 -10.63 -1.67
N PRO A 211 -31.53 -11.53 -1.55
CA PRO A 211 -31.23 -12.96 -1.45
C PRO A 211 -30.41 -13.46 -2.65
N LEU A 212 -29.42 -14.29 -2.33
CA LEU A 212 -28.58 -14.99 -3.29
C LEU A 212 -29.25 -16.29 -3.74
N SER A 213 -29.12 -16.64 -4.99
CA SER A 213 -29.50 -17.94 -5.55
C SER A 213 -28.32 -18.55 -6.29
N ASN A 214 -28.38 -19.86 -6.57
CA ASN A 214 -27.31 -20.68 -7.17
C ASN A 214 -26.08 -20.88 -6.25
N CYS A 215 -26.27 -20.79 -4.95
CA CYS A 215 -25.20 -20.95 -3.96
C CYS A 215 -24.59 -22.36 -3.89
N ASP A 216 -25.24 -23.36 -4.46
CA ASP A 216 -24.88 -24.78 -4.30
C ASP A 216 -24.05 -25.35 -5.47
N THR A 217 -23.79 -24.56 -6.50
CA THR A 217 -23.08 -25.02 -7.70
C THR A 217 -21.72 -24.32 -7.79
N PRO A 218 -20.61 -24.98 -7.36
CA PRO A 218 -19.27 -24.50 -7.71
C PRO A 218 -19.13 -24.57 -9.23
N LEU A 219 -18.62 -23.51 -9.88
CA LEU A 219 -18.19 -23.65 -11.28
C LEU A 219 -17.02 -24.61 -11.34
N SER A 220 -17.14 -25.65 -12.17
CA SER A 220 -15.96 -26.40 -12.59
C SER A 220 -15.07 -25.46 -13.41
N ASN A 221 -13.76 -25.59 -13.25
CA ASN A 221 -12.76 -24.80 -13.97
C ASN A 221 -12.85 -24.90 -15.52
N SER A 222 -13.71 -25.80 -16.03
CA SER A 222 -13.90 -26.09 -17.44
C SER A 222 -14.94 -25.24 -18.16
N ASP A 223 -15.83 -24.53 -17.43
CA ASP A 223 -17.03 -23.97 -18.03
C ASP A 223 -16.94 -22.46 -18.34
N VAL A 224 -15.83 -21.81 -18.03
CA VAL A 224 -15.60 -20.39 -18.34
C VAL A 224 -14.40 -20.29 -19.28
N PRO A 225 -14.61 -20.03 -20.58
CA PRO A 225 -13.52 -19.75 -21.49
C PRO A 225 -12.88 -18.42 -21.11
N LEU A 226 -11.70 -18.47 -20.49
CA LEU A 226 -10.80 -17.32 -20.45
C LEU A 226 -10.20 -17.17 -21.85
N ALA A 227 -10.91 -16.49 -22.74
CA ALA A 227 -10.41 -16.19 -24.07
C ALA A 227 -9.09 -15.41 -23.91
N ASN A 228 -7.98 -16.03 -24.30
CA ASN A 228 -6.65 -15.44 -24.50
C ASN A 228 -5.87 -14.99 -23.24
N CYS A 229 -6.14 -15.52 -22.07
CA CYS A 229 -5.15 -15.46 -20.98
C CYS A 229 -4.51 -16.83 -20.84
N GLU A 230 -3.30 -16.99 -21.33
CA GLU A 230 -2.41 -18.09 -20.95
C GLU A 230 -2.06 -17.93 -19.46
N ALA A 231 -2.93 -18.40 -18.58
CA ALA A 231 -2.67 -18.46 -17.16
C ALA A 231 -2.44 -19.93 -16.76
N PRO A 232 -1.19 -20.35 -16.54
CA PRO A 232 -0.83 -21.76 -16.22
C PRO A 232 -1.36 -22.25 -14.87
N LEU A 233 -1.86 -21.33 -14.01
CA LEU A 233 -2.22 -21.64 -12.62
C LEU A 233 -3.55 -22.35 -12.43
N TYR A 234 -4.51 -22.13 -13.32
CA TYR A 234 -5.85 -22.71 -13.16
C TYR A 234 -5.92 -24.24 -13.29
N ASN A 235 -4.87 -24.88 -13.78
CA ASN A 235 -4.82 -26.32 -13.96
C ASN A 235 -4.30 -27.11 -12.74
N LYS A 236 -3.86 -26.45 -11.67
CA LYS A 236 -3.26 -27.15 -10.51
C LYS A 236 -4.20 -27.37 -9.33
N VAL A 237 -5.36 -26.71 -9.28
CA VAL A 237 -6.28 -26.81 -8.14
C VAL A 237 -7.53 -27.57 -8.56
N LYS A 238 -7.45 -28.91 -8.55
CA LYS A 238 -8.53 -29.79 -9.03
C LYS A 238 -9.72 -29.92 -8.06
N ASP A 239 -9.60 -29.52 -6.78
CA ASP A 239 -10.59 -29.83 -5.74
C ASP A 239 -10.95 -28.69 -4.79
N SER A 240 -10.45 -27.46 -4.98
CA SER A 240 -10.80 -26.35 -4.09
C SER A 240 -11.93 -25.51 -4.69
N LYS A 241 -12.88 -25.10 -3.86
CA LYS A 241 -13.93 -24.13 -4.20
C LYS A 241 -13.28 -22.74 -4.31
N THR A 242 -12.69 -22.42 -5.46
CA THR A 242 -11.99 -21.16 -5.71
C THR A 242 -12.86 -20.10 -6.36
N ARG A 243 -14.01 -20.49 -6.91
CA ARG A 243 -14.97 -19.65 -7.61
C ARG A 243 -16.39 -20.00 -7.23
N LEU A 244 -17.22 -18.97 -7.16
CA LEU A 244 -18.65 -19.08 -6.90
C LEU A 244 -19.40 -18.07 -7.76
N ASP A 245 -20.45 -18.54 -8.46
CA ASP A 245 -21.41 -17.70 -9.14
C ASP A 245 -22.70 -17.63 -8.34
N VAL A 246 -23.13 -16.41 -8.03
CA VAL A 246 -24.43 -16.17 -7.42
C VAL A 246 -25.31 -15.35 -8.34
N ALA A 247 -26.63 -15.56 -8.26
CA ALA A 247 -27.58 -14.79 -9.02
C ALA A 247 -28.52 -14.00 -8.09
N PHE A 248 -29.04 -12.90 -8.61
CA PHE A 248 -29.93 -11.98 -7.89
C PHE A 248 -31.33 -11.96 -8.50
N SER A 249 -32.31 -11.79 -7.64
CA SER A 249 -33.70 -11.64 -8.08
C SER A 249 -34.07 -10.21 -8.47
N LYS A 250 -33.21 -9.22 -8.10
CA LYS A 250 -33.42 -7.79 -8.41
C LYS A 250 -32.37 -7.28 -9.36
N SER A 251 -32.71 -6.22 -10.09
CA SER A 251 -31.79 -5.54 -11.02
C SER A 251 -30.82 -4.58 -10.33
N THR A 252 -31.15 -4.08 -9.14
CA THR A 252 -30.25 -3.25 -8.34
C THR A 252 -29.92 -3.97 -7.04
N VAL A 253 -28.62 -4.08 -6.73
CA VAL A 253 -28.09 -4.83 -5.60
C VAL A 253 -27.03 -4.00 -4.89
N ASN A 254 -27.11 -3.92 -3.57
CA ASN A 254 -26.04 -3.35 -2.76
C ASN A 254 -25.27 -4.46 -2.05
N LEU A 255 -23.95 -4.41 -2.17
CA LEU A 255 -23.06 -5.36 -1.53
C LEU A 255 -22.10 -4.64 -0.58
N LYS A 256 -21.72 -5.33 0.49
CA LYS A 256 -20.62 -4.94 1.37
C LYS A 256 -19.63 -6.09 1.45
N VAL A 257 -18.36 -5.82 1.25
CA VAL A 257 -17.30 -6.82 1.34
C VAL A 257 -16.33 -6.40 2.43
N GLY A 258 -16.53 -6.94 3.64
CA GLY A 258 -15.58 -6.79 4.74
C GLY A 258 -14.38 -7.70 4.53
N ILE A 259 -13.18 -7.21 4.82
CA ILE A 259 -11.92 -7.95 4.72
C ILE A 259 -11.18 -7.97 6.06
N SER A 260 -10.36 -9.01 6.28
CA SER A 260 -9.52 -9.17 7.47
C SER A 260 -8.31 -10.05 7.17
N HIS A 261 -7.21 -9.85 7.90
CA HIS A 261 -6.08 -10.78 7.93
C HIS A 261 -6.17 -11.82 9.06
N ILE A 262 -7.23 -11.77 9.89
CA ILE A 262 -7.38 -12.61 11.08
C ILE A 262 -8.35 -13.76 10.87
N SER A 263 -9.59 -13.47 10.42
CA SER A 263 -10.63 -14.49 10.26
C SER A 263 -11.84 -13.97 9.48
N ILE A 264 -12.67 -14.89 8.99
CA ILE A 264 -14.00 -14.59 8.41
C ILE A 264 -14.87 -13.84 9.43
N ALA A 265 -14.84 -14.25 10.71
CA ALA A 265 -15.61 -13.59 11.76
C ALA A 265 -15.18 -12.13 11.97
N GLN A 266 -13.88 -11.85 11.88
CA GLN A 266 -13.37 -10.46 11.93
C GLN A 266 -13.75 -9.69 10.66
N ALA A 267 -13.64 -10.28 9.47
CA ALA A 267 -14.09 -9.66 8.22
C ALA A 267 -15.58 -9.25 8.29
N ARG A 268 -16.43 -10.10 8.89
CA ARG A 268 -17.85 -9.77 9.14
C ARG A 268 -18.00 -8.59 10.12
N ARG A 269 -17.25 -8.54 11.22
CA ARG A 269 -17.26 -7.41 12.16
C ARG A 269 -16.78 -6.09 11.55
N ASN A 270 -15.93 -6.16 10.55
CA ASN A 270 -15.40 -5.01 9.82
C ASN A 270 -16.42 -4.35 8.89
N ILE A 271 -17.62 -4.91 8.74
CA ILE A 271 -18.70 -4.33 7.91
C ILE A 271 -19.46 -3.29 8.74
N PRO A 272 -19.42 -1.99 8.34
CA PRO A 272 -20.21 -0.95 9.00
C PRO A 272 -21.72 -1.12 8.78
N ALA A 273 -22.51 -0.67 9.75
CA ALA A 273 -23.96 -0.71 9.67
C ALA A 273 -24.55 0.22 8.58
N CYS A 274 -23.86 1.31 8.22
CA CYS A 274 -24.34 2.32 7.27
C CYS A 274 -24.48 1.79 5.85
N GLY A 275 -25.31 2.43 5.02
CA GLY A 275 -25.44 2.15 3.59
C GLY A 275 -24.44 2.91 2.73
N PHE A 276 -24.46 2.65 1.42
CA PHE A 276 -23.54 3.20 0.42
C PHE A 276 -23.42 4.73 0.47
N ASP A 277 -24.53 5.45 0.40
CA ASP A 277 -24.50 6.92 0.32
C ASP A 277 -24.00 7.57 1.61
N ALA A 278 -24.34 6.98 2.78
CA ALA A 278 -23.84 7.43 4.06
C ALA A 278 -22.33 7.21 4.16
N GLN A 279 -21.83 6.06 3.69
CA GLN A 279 -20.39 5.77 3.66
C GLN A 279 -19.65 6.71 2.69
N LEU A 280 -20.17 6.96 1.50
CA LEU A 280 -19.58 7.91 0.55
C LEU A 280 -19.48 9.33 1.15
N LYS A 281 -20.52 9.77 1.87
CA LYS A 281 -20.48 11.04 2.60
C LYS A 281 -19.43 11.03 3.70
N ASN A 282 -19.29 9.93 4.43
CA ASN A 282 -18.28 9.77 5.48
C ASN A 282 -16.85 9.85 4.92
N VAL A 283 -16.55 9.13 3.84
CA VAL A 283 -15.24 9.15 3.16
C VAL A 283 -14.87 10.58 2.77
N ARG A 284 -15.76 11.30 2.09
CA ARG A 284 -15.51 12.68 1.67
C ARG A 284 -15.29 13.62 2.85
N LYS A 285 -16.10 13.49 3.90
CA LYS A 285 -15.94 14.28 5.13
C LYS A 285 -14.58 14.03 5.79
N THR A 286 -14.19 12.77 5.92
CA THR A 286 -12.91 12.39 6.54
C THR A 286 -11.73 12.92 5.75
N TRP A 287 -11.72 12.72 4.43
CA TRP A 287 -10.68 13.27 3.56
C TRP A 287 -10.65 14.80 3.59
N ASN A 288 -11.82 15.44 3.57
CA ASN A 288 -11.89 16.90 3.62
C ASN A 288 -11.25 17.45 4.90
N GLY A 289 -11.46 16.78 6.03
CA GLY A 289 -10.80 17.12 7.30
C GLY A 289 -9.27 16.94 7.26
N LYS A 290 -8.77 15.90 6.57
CA LYS A 290 -7.33 15.68 6.39
C LYS A 290 -6.70 16.69 5.43
N LEU A 291 -7.32 16.92 4.30
CA LEU A 291 -6.84 17.87 3.27
C LEU A 291 -6.86 19.31 3.74
N GLY A 292 -7.86 19.69 4.56
CA GLY A 292 -7.99 21.01 5.14
C GLY A 292 -6.97 21.36 6.23
N LYS A 293 -6.05 20.45 6.57
CA LYS A 293 -4.89 20.76 7.44
C LYS A 293 -3.94 21.79 6.83
N ILE A 294 -3.93 21.92 5.51
CA ILE A 294 -3.15 22.92 4.78
C ILE A 294 -4.06 23.63 3.80
N GLU A 295 -4.13 24.95 3.91
CA GLU A 295 -4.79 25.79 2.92
C GLU A 295 -3.77 26.44 2.02
N ILE A 296 -4.03 26.41 0.70
CA ILE A 296 -3.22 27.11 -0.28
C ILE A 296 -4.05 28.07 -1.13
N SER A 297 -3.47 29.21 -1.48
CA SER A 297 -3.93 30.06 -2.57
C SER A 297 -3.32 29.59 -3.89
N GLY A 298 -3.99 29.88 -5.00
CA GLY A 298 -3.49 29.53 -6.32
C GLY A 298 -4.60 29.19 -7.31
N THR A 299 -4.20 28.87 -8.54
CA THR A 299 -5.09 28.45 -9.62
C THR A 299 -5.71 27.07 -9.32
N GLU A 300 -6.82 26.75 -9.97
CA GLU A 300 -7.46 25.43 -9.87
C GLU A 300 -6.47 24.29 -10.20
N LYS A 301 -5.59 24.48 -11.18
CA LYS A 301 -4.54 23.50 -11.54
C LYS A 301 -3.55 23.29 -10.39
N GLN A 302 -3.06 24.37 -9.77
CA GLN A 302 -2.13 24.29 -8.64
C GLN A 302 -2.79 23.63 -7.42
N LYS A 303 -4.03 24.00 -7.11
CA LYS A 303 -4.80 23.35 -6.03
C LYS A 303 -5.01 21.85 -6.30
N ARG A 304 -5.35 21.48 -7.54
CA ARG A 304 -5.49 20.08 -7.93
C ARG A 304 -4.19 19.30 -7.73
N MET A 305 -3.08 19.82 -8.20
CA MET A 305 -1.76 19.17 -8.02
C MET A 305 -1.42 19.02 -6.54
N PHE A 306 -1.58 20.09 -5.75
CA PHE A 306 -1.24 20.08 -4.33
C PHE A 306 -2.12 19.12 -3.52
N TYR A 307 -3.45 19.23 -3.63
CA TYR A 307 -4.35 18.37 -2.84
C TYR A 307 -4.32 16.93 -3.28
N THR A 308 -4.04 16.64 -4.56
CA THR A 308 -3.82 15.25 -5.00
C THR A 308 -2.51 14.71 -4.44
N ALA A 309 -1.42 15.47 -4.43
CA ALA A 309 -0.17 15.06 -3.81
C ALA A 309 -0.34 14.82 -2.30
N LEU A 310 -1.03 15.73 -1.60
CA LEU A 310 -1.35 15.56 -0.17
C LEU A 310 -2.21 14.32 0.10
N TYR A 311 -3.22 14.05 -0.75
CA TYR A 311 -4.01 12.82 -0.71
C TYR A 311 -3.12 11.57 -0.83
N HIS A 312 -2.18 11.54 -1.76
CA HIS A 312 -1.28 10.40 -1.96
C HIS A 312 -0.41 10.11 -0.74
N THR A 313 0.00 11.10 0.05
CA THR A 313 0.82 10.89 1.26
C THR A 313 0.10 10.10 2.37
N MET A 314 -1.23 9.96 2.29
CA MET A 314 -2.05 9.30 3.30
C MET A 314 -2.71 8.00 2.79
N LEU A 315 -2.28 7.49 1.64
CA LEU A 315 -2.75 6.20 1.13
C LEU A 315 -2.02 5.02 1.78
N MET A 316 -0.76 5.21 2.14
CA MET A 316 0.11 4.24 2.81
C MET A 316 1.06 4.98 3.75
N PRO A 317 1.56 4.32 4.83
CA PRO A 317 1.25 2.97 5.26
C PRO A 317 -0.20 2.79 5.68
N VAL A 318 -0.63 1.53 5.84
CA VAL A 318 -2.02 1.15 6.10
C VAL A 318 -2.21 0.83 7.58
N ASP A 319 -3.24 1.40 8.21
CA ASP A 319 -3.65 1.06 9.59
C ASP A 319 -4.30 -0.33 9.61
N LYS A 320 -3.52 -1.31 10.08
CA LYS A 320 -3.95 -2.71 10.27
C LYS A 320 -4.00 -3.08 11.76
N SER A 321 -4.23 -2.12 12.64
CA SER A 321 -4.38 -2.38 14.09
C SER A 321 -5.46 -3.42 14.36
N GLY A 322 -5.11 -4.52 15.05
CA GLY A 322 -5.98 -5.67 15.26
C GLY A 322 -6.15 -6.60 14.05
N GLU A 323 -5.37 -6.42 12.98
CA GLU A 323 -5.38 -7.23 11.76
C GLU A 323 -4.02 -7.93 11.48
N ASN A 324 -3.12 -7.93 12.45
CA ASN A 324 -1.85 -8.66 12.33
C ASN A 324 -1.99 -10.07 12.88
N PRO A 325 -1.76 -11.13 12.07
CA PRO A 325 -1.86 -12.51 12.52
C PRO A 325 -0.68 -12.99 13.38
N HIS A 326 0.43 -12.23 13.42
CA HIS A 326 1.66 -12.65 14.11
C HIS A 326 1.74 -12.14 15.55
N PHE A 327 1.18 -10.96 15.83
CA PHE A 327 1.13 -10.37 17.18
C PHE A 327 -0.03 -9.39 17.33
N SER A 328 -0.43 -9.13 18.58
CA SER A 328 -1.62 -8.34 18.91
C SER A 328 -1.34 -6.89 19.31
N ASP A 329 -0.08 -6.48 19.40
CA ASP A 329 0.29 -5.10 19.80
C ASP A 329 -0.30 -4.07 18.84
N THR A 330 -0.81 -2.98 19.43
CA THR A 330 -1.38 -1.85 18.70
C THR A 330 -0.78 -0.54 19.21
N PRO A 331 -0.67 0.49 18.34
CA PRO A 331 -1.06 0.52 16.94
C PRO A 331 -0.18 -0.39 16.07
N TYR A 332 -0.73 -0.86 14.96
CA TYR A 332 -0.02 -1.64 13.96
C TYR A 332 -0.31 -1.09 12.56
N TYR A 333 0.74 -0.73 11.87
CA TYR A 333 0.71 -0.31 10.46
C TYR A 333 1.50 -1.32 9.62
N ASP A 334 1.00 -1.59 8.45
CA ASP A 334 1.67 -2.39 7.42
C ASP A 334 1.73 -1.59 6.11
N ASP A 335 2.25 -2.21 5.06
CA ASP A 335 2.45 -1.53 3.78
C ASP A 335 3.28 -0.25 3.92
N TYR A 336 4.37 -0.34 4.72
CA TYR A 336 5.46 0.63 4.69
C TYR A 336 6.22 0.46 3.38
N TYR A 337 5.62 0.95 2.31
CA TYR A 337 6.24 0.88 1.01
C TYR A 337 7.33 1.94 0.91
N ALA A 338 8.57 1.48 0.72
CA ALA A 338 9.68 2.35 0.44
C ALA A 338 9.89 3.45 1.52
N ILE A 339 10.22 3.06 2.76
CA ILE A 339 10.60 4.03 3.80
C ILE A 339 11.76 4.89 3.29
N TRP A 340 12.67 4.34 2.46
CA TRP A 340 13.74 5.06 1.78
C TRP A 340 13.27 6.24 0.89
N ASP A 341 11.99 6.27 0.49
CA ASP A 341 11.37 7.40 -0.21
C ASP A 341 10.57 8.29 0.74
N THR A 342 9.74 7.68 1.60
CA THR A 342 8.77 8.43 2.41
C THR A 342 9.40 9.23 3.54
N TYR A 343 10.56 8.82 4.06
CA TYR A 343 11.26 9.60 5.08
C TYR A 343 11.74 10.97 4.58
N ARG A 344 11.92 11.14 3.27
CA ARG A 344 12.48 12.37 2.69
C ARG A 344 11.54 13.56 2.80
N THR A 345 10.25 13.34 2.62
CA THR A 345 9.25 14.43 2.68
C THR A 345 7.92 14.01 3.27
N SER A 346 7.36 12.86 2.92
CA SER A 346 6.01 12.45 3.28
C SER A 346 5.86 12.26 4.80
N MET A 347 6.70 11.47 5.44
CA MET A 347 6.66 11.26 6.89
C MET A 347 7.02 12.51 7.70
N PRO A 348 8.06 13.31 7.34
CA PRO A 348 8.30 14.61 7.95
C PRO A 348 7.13 15.60 7.84
N LEU A 349 6.38 15.56 6.74
CA LEU A 349 5.17 16.37 6.59
C LEU A 349 4.08 15.89 7.57
N LEU A 350 3.84 14.57 7.66
CA LEU A 350 2.86 14.01 8.59
C LEU A 350 3.19 14.32 10.05
N THR A 351 4.47 14.38 10.42
CA THR A 351 4.91 14.83 11.75
C THR A 351 4.35 16.24 12.08
N LEU A 352 4.17 17.09 11.07
CA LEU A 352 3.69 18.47 11.25
C LEU A 352 2.16 18.61 11.19
N ILE A 353 1.48 17.80 10.37
CA ILE A 353 0.06 17.99 10.07
C ILE A 353 -0.85 16.88 10.59
N ASP A 354 -0.31 15.72 10.89
CA ASP A 354 -1.05 14.55 11.38
C ASP A 354 -0.23 13.79 12.45
N GLU A 355 0.24 14.54 13.45
CA GLU A 355 1.18 14.09 14.48
C GLU A 355 0.74 12.79 15.16
N ASP A 356 -0.55 12.64 15.49
CA ASP A 356 -1.06 11.43 16.13
C ASP A 356 -0.86 10.19 15.25
N LYS A 357 -1.13 10.31 13.95
CA LYS A 357 -0.91 9.19 13.01
C LYS A 357 0.57 8.89 12.79
N GLN A 358 1.40 9.91 12.73
CA GLN A 358 2.85 9.70 12.63
C GLN A 358 3.41 9.04 13.89
N ARG A 359 2.91 9.43 15.07
CA ARG A 359 3.25 8.77 16.35
C ARG A 359 2.83 7.29 16.36
N ASP A 360 1.60 6.99 15.91
CA ASP A 360 1.11 5.63 15.76
C ASP A 360 2.00 4.79 14.82
N MET A 361 2.45 5.37 13.70
CA MET A 361 3.37 4.72 12.77
C MET A 361 4.70 4.38 13.42
N ILE A 362 5.26 5.30 14.22
CA ILE A 362 6.50 5.05 14.95
C ILE A 362 6.30 3.97 16.03
N HIS A 363 5.19 4.00 16.77
CA HIS A 363 4.87 2.92 17.70
C HIS A 363 4.75 1.57 16.99
N SER A 364 4.18 1.55 15.79
CA SER A 364 4.11 0.33 14.98
C SER A 364 5.50 -0.18 14.58
N LEU A 365 6.43 0.70 14.16
CA LEU A 365 7.82 0.31 13.88
C LEU A 365 8.49 -0.31 15.11
N LEU A 366 8.26 0.25 16.30
CA LEU A 366 8.80 -0.28 17.55
C LEU A 366 8.12 -1.59 17.97
N ASN A 367 6.83 -1.76 17.71
CA ASN A 367 6.14 -3.02 17.95
C ASN A 367 6.66 -4.12 17.01
N ILE A 368 6.90 -3.80 15.74
CA ILE A 368 7.54 -4.72 14.79
C ILE A 368 8.94 -5.11 15.29
N TYR A 369 9.76 -4.15 15.71
CA TYR A 369 11.07 -4.44 16.31
C TYR A 369 10.99 -5.39 17.50
N LYS A 370 10.02 -5.24 18.41
CA LYS A 370 9.88 -6.10 19.59
C LYS A 370 9.62 -7.56 19.21
N HIS A 371 8.88 -7.79 18.13
CA HIS A 371 8.47 -9.13 17.69
C HIS A 371 9.42 -9.76 16.67
N ASP A 372 9.84 -8.97 15.68
CA ASP A 372 10.67 -9.47 14.56
C ASP A 372 12.19 -9.23 14.82
N GLY A 373 12.53 -8.48 15.87
CA GLY A 373 13.90 -8.18 16.26
C GLY A 373 14.61 -7.10 15.46
N TYR A 374 13.98 -6.56 14.40
CA TYR A 374 14.46 -5.48 13.54
C TYR A 374 13.32 -4.56 13.14
N MET A 375 13.62 -3.27 12.89
CA MET A 375 12.67 -2.39 12.23
C MET A 375 12.65 -2.67 10.72
N PRO A 376 11.50 -2.49 10.03
CA PRO A 376 11.44 -2.70 8.59
C PRO A 376 12.03 -1.52 7.81
N ASP A 377 12.70 -1.81 6.69
CA ASP A 377 12.98 -0.85 5.61
C ASP A 377 11.78 -0.74 4.66
N ALA A 378 11.09 -1.85 4.52
CA ALA A 378 9.79 -1.99 3.87
C ALA A 378 9.02 -3.14 4.52
N ARG A 379 7.69 -3.05 4.51
CA ARG A 379 6.82 -4.11 5.03
C ARG A 379 5.55 -4.18 4.20
N SER A 380 5.13 -5.39 3.88
CA SER A 380 3.90 -5.63 3.11
C SER A 380 3.40 -7.05 3.31
N GLY A 381 2.07 -7.20 3.45
CA GLY A 381 1.46 -8.51 3.71
C GLY A 381 1.89 -9.09 5.05
N ASN A 382 2.21 -8.25 6.03
CA ASN A 382 2.71 -8.56 7.38
C ASN A 382 4.14 -9.15 7.43
N TRP A 383 4.94 -8.98 6.36
CA TRP A 383 6.32 -9.48 6.28
C TRP A 383 7.31 -8.34 6.04
N ASN A 384 8.42 -8.36 6.77
CA ASN A 384 9.51 -7.41 6.57
C ASN A 384 10.22 -7.67 5.24
N GLY A 385 10.76 -6.60 4.67
CA GLY A 385 11.56 -6.66 3.48
C GLY A 385 12.70 -5.65 3.48
N ARG A 386 13.66 -5.90 2.61
CA ARG A 386 14.79 -5.03 2.36
C ARG A 386 15.04 -4.95 0.86
N THR A 387 14.91 -3.76 0.30
CA THR A 387 15.13 -3.59 -1.15
C THR A 387 16.23 -2.59 -1.45
N GLN A 388 16.18 -1.38 -0.92
CA GLN A 388 17.16 -0.34 -1.20
C GLN A 388 18.25 -0.26 -0.10
N GLY A 389 18.04 0.58 0.90
CA GLY A 389 18.98 0.81 1.99
C GLY A 389 18.96 -0.31 3.01
N GLY A 390 17.86 -0.41 3.72
CA GLY A 390 17.65 -1.43 4.73
C GLY A 390 17.38 -0.91 6.13
N SER A 391 17.38 0.42 6.38
CA SER A 391 17.24 0.90 7.75
C SER A 391 16.78 2.36 7.89
N ASN A 392 16.02 2.86 6.94
CA ASN A 392 15.59 4.27 6.95
C ASN A 392 14.52 4.59 8.03
N ALA A 393 14.05 3.61 8.80
CA ALA A 393 13.21 3.83 9.97
C ALA A 393 13.92 4.68 11.04
N GLU A 394 15.27 4.61 11.13
CA GLU A 394 16.08 5.43 12.00
C GLU A 394 15.91 6.92 11.71
N ILE A 395 15.81 7.29 10.45
CA ILE A 395 15.63 8.68 10.02
C ILE A 395 14.25 9.18 10.44
N VAL A 396 13.23 8.36 10.30
CA VAL A 396 11.84 8.69 10.71
C VAL A 396 11.78 8.97 12.23
N ILE A 397 12.45 8.14 13.02
CA ILE A 397 12.54 8.29 14.49
C ILE A 397 13.32 9.55 14.85
N ALA A 398 14.47 9.77 14.22
CA ALA A 398 15.33 10.94 14.48
C ALA A 398 14.62 12.26 14.10
N ASP A 399 13.85 12.29 13.02
CA ASP A 399 13.04 13.45 12.62
C ASP A 399 11.97 13.78 13.68
N ALA A 400 11.25 12.77 14.16
CA ALA A 400 10.27 12.93 15.22
C ALA A 400 10.90 13.39 16.54
N PHE A 401 12.05 12.84 16.89
CA PHE A 401 12.83 13.23 18.06
C PHE A 401 13.27 14.70 17.98
N ALA A 402 13.85 15.10 16.86
CA ALA A 402 14.34 16.47 16.63
C ALA A 402 13.21 17.50 16.65
N LYS A 403 12.02 17.13 16.21
CA LYS A 403 10.80 17.96 16.27
C LYS A 403 10.11 17.93 17.64
N GLY A 404 10.62 17.17 18.59
CA GLY A 404 10.12 17.12 19.97
C GLY A 404 8.79 16.37 20.13
N MET A 405 8.47 15.43 19.23
CA MET A 405 7.26 14.60 19.32
C MET A 405 7.24 13.86 20.66
N LYS A 406 6.12 13.97 21.36
CA LYS A 406 5.94 13.35 22.69
C LYS A 406 5.25 11.99 22.58
N GLY A 407 5.36 11.19 23.66
CA GLY A 407 4.66 9.90 23.76
C GLY A 407 5.37 8.74 23.05
N ILE A 408 6.62 8.91 22.64
CA ILE A 408 7.48 7.84 22.09
C ILE A 408 8.51 7.43 23.14
N ASP A 409 8.73 6.13 23.30
CA ASP A 409 9.85 5.58 24.09
C ASP A 409 11.14 5.67 23.25
N TYR A 410 11.83 6.79 23.36
CA TYR A 410 13.06 7.03 22.60
C TYR A 410 14.26 6.19 23.07
N GLU A 411 14.25 5.68 24.30
CA GLU A 411 15.26 4.71 24.75
C GLU A 411 15.09 3.36 24.04
N LEU A 412 13.85 2.89 23.92
CA LEU A 412 13.53 1.70 23.12
C LEU A 412 13.83 1.95 21.64
N ALA A 413 13.49 3.12 21.12
CA ALA A 413 13.76 3.49 19.75
C ALA A 413 15.27 3.50 19.45
N LEU A 414 16.09 4.08 20.33
CA LEU A 414 17.54 4.04 20.20
C LEU A 414 18.09 2.60 20.21
N LYS A 415 17.54 1.71 21.05
CA LYS A 415 17.92 0.28 21.05
C LYS A 415 17.58 -0.40 19.72
N ALA A 416 16.43 -0.11 19.15
CA ALA A 416 16.02 -0.63 17.84
C ALA A 416 16.96 -0.14 16.72
N MET A 417 17.26 1.16 16.68
CA MET A 417 18.18 1.77 15.71
C MET A 417 19.58 1.15 15.82
N ILE A 418 20.08 0.94 17.04
CA ILE A 418 21.38 0.30 17.29
C ILE A 418 21.39 -1.16 16.85
N LYS A 419 20.28 -1.88 17.08
CA LYS A 419 20.16 -3.28 16.64
C LYS A 419 20.31 -3.39 15.11
N ASP A 420 19.64 -2.54 14.36
CA ASP A 420 19.73 -2.51 12.90
C ASP A 420 21.14 -2.14 12.43
N ALA A 421 21.84 -1.28 13.18
CA ALA A 421 23.17 -0.79 12.85
C ALA A 421 24.34 -1.71 13.25
N GLU A 422 24.16 -2.63 14.21
CA GLU A 422 25.24 -3.42 14.79
C GLU A 422 25.13 -4.92 14.50
N VAL A 423 23.90 -5.44 14.36
CA VAL A 423 23.70 -6.88 14.27
C VAL A 423 23.36 -7.27 12.84
N PRO A 424 24.31 -7.94 12.14
CA PRO A 424 24.03 -8.45 10.81
C PRO A 424 22.82 -9.40 10.81
N PRO A 425 21.90 -9.28 9.85
CA PRO A 425 20.82 -10.22 9.70
C PRO A 425 21.35 -11.61 9.32
N THR A 426 20.60 -12.65 9.67
CA THR A 426 20.94 -14.04 9.31
C THR A 426 20.52 -14.41 7.89
N ASP A 427 19.63 -13.61 7.28
CA ASP A 427 19.24 -13.77 5.90
C ASP A 427 20.37 -13.34 4.95
N HIS A 428 20.56 -14.08 3.88
CA HIS A 428 21.53 -13.72 2.87
C HIS A 428 21.00 -12.58 1.97
N ASP A 429 21.87 -11.61 1.68
CA ASP A 429 21.68 -10.68 0.56
C ASP A 429 21.78 -11.38 -0.80
N GLY A 430 21.38 -12.64 -0.82
CA GLY A 430 21.60 -13.55 -1.91
C GLY A 430 21.23 -12.93 -3.25
N TYR A 431 22.00 -13.27 -4.24
CA TYR A 431 21.73 -13.09 -5.65
C TYR A 431 20.27 -13.39 -5.97
N LEU A 432 19.72 -12.64 -6.91
CA LEU A 432 18.45 -12.86 -7.58
C LEU A 432 18.13 -14.36 -7.78
N GLY A 433 17.53 -15.03 -6.83
CA GLY A 433 17.21 -16.46 -7.00
C GLY A 433 16.82 -17.21 -5.73
N SER A 434 17.35 -16.87 -4.59
CA SER A 434 16.87 -17.40 -3.30
C SER A 434 16.45 -16.23 -2.43
N VAL A 435 15.19 -15.91 -2.48
CA VAL A 435 14.65 -14.84 -1.68
C VAL A 435 14.01 -15.45 -0.45
N PRO A 436 14.52 -15.20 0.75
CA PRO A 436 13.86 -15.60 1.97
C PRO A 436 12.48 -14.95 2.06
N ASP A 437 11.57 -15.61 2.77
CA ASP A 437 10.22 -15.10 2.99
C ASP A 437 10.23 -13.75 3.70
N GLU A 438 11.28 -13.46 4.44
CA GLU A 438 11.45 -12.21 5.18
C GLU A 438 12.90 -11.73 5.13
N LYS A 439 13.09 -10.40 5.11
CA LYS A 439 14.41 -9.75 5.16
C LYS A 439 14.45 -8.71 6.25
N HIS A 440 15.51 -8.75 7.04
CA HIS A 440 15.70 -7.88 8.20
C HIS A 440 16.90 -6.97 8.06
N GLY A 441 16.87 -5.84 8.77
CA GLY A 441 18.01 -4.97 9.05
C GLY A 441 18.81 -4.56 7.81
N ARG A 442 20.06 -4.19 8.05
CA ARG A 442 20.98 -3.68 7.02
C ARG A 442 21.68 -4.80 6.25
N GLY A 443 21.53 -4.83 4.93
CA GLY A 443 22.29 -5.73 4.06
C GLY A 443 23.74 -5.28 3.89
N GLY A 444 24.70 -6.23 3.84
CA GLY A 444 26.13 -5.93 3.74
C GLY A 444 26.72 -5.30 5.02
N LEU A 445 26.02 -5.45 6.15
CA LEU A 445 26.41 -4.80 7.41
C LEU A 445 27.75 -5.28 7.95
N LYS A 446 28.10 -6.56 7.76
CA LYS A 446 29.39 -7.10 8.18
C LYS A 446 30.55 -6.33 7.54
N GLU A 447 30.48 -6.14 6.25
CA GLU A 447 31.48 -5.40 5.47
C GLU A 447 31.48 -3.92 5.85
N TYR A 448 30.31 -3.31 5.96
CA TYR A 448 30.19 -1.92 6.41
C TYR A 448 30.84 -1.68 7.79
N ASN A 449 30.64 -2.61 8.73
CA ASN A 449 31.21 -2.49 10.09
C ASN A 449 32.74 -2.75 10.13
N THR A 450 33.27 -3.53 9.18
CA THR A 450 34.72 -3.86 9.17
C THR A 450 35.52 -2.95 8.25
N LEU A 451 35.00 -2.60 7.06
CA LEU A 451 35.72 -1.81 6.07
C LEU A 451 35.35 -0.33 6.12
N GLY A 452 34.23 0.02 6.76
CA GLY A 452 33.64 1.36 6.72
C GLY A 452 32.94 1.67 5.40
N TYR A 453 32.70 0.67 4.54
CA TYR A 453 31.90 0.75 3.32
C TYR A 453 31.49 -0.64 2.89
N ILE A 454 30.52 -0.73 2.00
CA ILE A 454 30.09 -1.99 1.39
C ILE A 454 30.80 -2.11 0.05
N PRO A 455 31.60 -3.18 -0.18
CA PRO A 455 32.36 -3.35 -1.40
C PRO A 455 31.47 -3.74 -2.59
N TYR A 456 31.93 -3.41 -3.79
CA TYR A 456 31.31 -3.86 -5.02
C TYR A 456 31.18 -5.39 -5.06
N GLY A 457 30.04 -5.86 -5.57
CA GLY A 457 29.67 -7.28 -5.59
C GLY A 457 28.57 -7.62 -4.57
N ILE A 458 28.33 -6.76 -3.58
CA ILE A 458 27.17 -6.81 -2.70
C ILE A 458 26.07 -5.90 -3.29
N ASP A 459 24.82 -6.36 -3.22
CA ASP A 459 23.69 -5.63 -3.77
C ASP A 459 23.62 -4.19 -3.23
N ARG A 460 23.52 -3.20 -4.14
CA ARG A 460 23.40 -1.76 -3.83
C ARG A 460 24.50 -1.18 -2.93
N ALA A 461 25.72 -1.68 -3.06
CA ALA A 461 26.84 -1.34 -2.21
C ALA A 461 27.04 0.18 -2.00
N GLY A 462 27.06 0.94 -3.10
CA GLY A 462 27.23 2.40 -3.05
C GLY A 462 26.10 3.10 -2.34
N ASN A 463 24.86 2.78 -2.69
CA ASN A 463 23.65 3.35 -2.07
C ASN A 463 23.63 3.07 -0.56
N ARG A 464 23.79 1.80 -0.17
CA ARG A 464 23.75 1.38 1.23
C ARG A 464 24.83 2.04 2.07
N THR A 465 26.04 2.18 1.55
CA THR A 465 27.13 2.87 2.26
C THR A 465 26.76 4.32 2.58
N VAL A 466 26.16 5.03 1.62
CA VAL A 466 25.75 6.44 1.81
C VAL A 466 24.55 6.55 2.76
N GLU A 467 23.53 5.73 2.57
CA GLU A 467 22.33 5.72 3.42
C GLU A 467 22.69 5.36 4.87
N TYR A 468 23.46 4.30 5.10
CA TYR A 468 23.88 3.90 6.45
C TYR A 468 24.71 4.98 7.16
N SER A 469 25.49 5.74 6.42
CA SER A 469 26.21 6.88 6.99
C SER A 469 25.25 7.96 7.50
N TYR A 470 24.14 8.19 6.82
CA TYR A 470 23.09 9.11 7.25
C TYR A 470 22.27 8.53 8.41
N ASP A 471 21.92 7.24 8.35
CA ASP A 471 21.24 6.55 9.45
C ASP A 471 22.09 6.60 10.74
N ASP A 472 23.41 6.39 10.64
CA ASP A 472 24.34 6.50 11.76
C ASP A 472 24.40 7.92 12.34
N TRP A 473 24.33 8.96 11.49
CA TRP A 473 24.19 10.33 11.97
C TRP A 473 22.88 10.53 12.75
N CYS A 474 21.77 9.95 12.28
CA CYS A 474 20.49 9.99 12.96
C CYS A 474 20.56 9.32 14.35
N ILE A 475 21.19 8.13 14.43
CA ILE A 475 21.46 7.45 15.72
C ILE A 475 22.25 8.36 16.65
N ALA A 476 23.30 9.02 16.13
CA ALA A 476 24.13 9.95 16.92
C ALA A 476 23.29 11.09 17.51
N GLN A 477 22.37 11.70 16.72
CA GLN A 477 21.55 12.81 17.23
C GLN A 477 20.59 12.36 18.34
N VAL A 478 19.95 11.21 18.20
CA VAL A 478 19.06 10.65 19.23
C VAL A 478 19.87 10.31 20.48
N ALA A 479 21.00 9.62 20.34
CA ALA A 479 21.89 9.28 21.46
C ALA A 479 22.37 10.52 22.22
N LYS A 480 22.77 11.59 21.50
CA LYS A 480 23.15 12.88 22.10
C LYS A 480 22.03 13.47 22.93
N GLY A 481 20.82 13.51 22.35
CA GLY A 481 19.66 14.11 23.02
C GLY A 481 19.21 13.34 24.27
N LEU A 482 19.47 12.02 24.32
CA LEU A 482 19.22 11.16 25.48
C LEU A 482 20.38 11.13 26.49
N GLY A 483 21.50 11.80 26.20
CA GLY A 483 22.65 11.87 27.11
C GLY A 483 23.67 10.74 26.97
N HIS A 484 23.52 9.84 25.98
CA HIS A 484 24.44 8.72 25.73
C HIS A 484 25.68 9.17 24.94
N GLN A 485 26.61 9.83 25.63
CA GLN A 485 27.75 10.50 25.00
C GLN A 485 28.69 9.55 24.23
N ASP A 486 28.92 8.35 24.72
CA ASP A 486 29.79 7.36 24.04
C ASP A 486 29.16 6.89 22.72
N LEU A 487 27.86 6.63 22.73
CA LEU A 487 27.11 6.28 21.52
C LEU A 487 27.08 7.44 20.50
N TYR A 488 26.91 8.68 21.01
CA TYR A 488 26.99 9.87 20.15
C TYR A 488 28.31 9.92 19.41
N GLN A 489 29.44 9.81 20.11
CA GLN A 489 30.78 9.88 19.49
C GLN A 489 31.02 8.72 18.52
N LYS A 490 30.62 7.50 18.89
CA LYS A 490 30.73 6.31 18.03
C LYS A 490 30.01 6.51 16.70
N TYR A 491 28.73 6.85 16.73
CA TYR A 491 27.91 6.98 15.53
C TYR A 491 28.21 8.25 14.73
N LEU A 492 28.61 9.34 15.39
CA LEU A 492 29.05 10.54 14.70
C LEU A 492 30.33 10.26 13.87
N LYS A 493 31.27 9.49 14.41
CA LYS A 493 32.48 9.04 13.66
C LYS A 493 32.04 8.19 12.46
N ARG A 494 31.18 7.21 12.71
CA ARG A 494 30.72 6.24 11.70
C ARG A 494 29.88 6.90 10.58
N SER A 495 29.15 7.97 10.88
CA SER A 495 28.43 8.76 9.88
C SER A 495 29.34 9.38 8.81
N GLY A 496 30.65 9.40 9.03
CA GLY A 496 31.64 9.82 8.04
C GLY A 496 32.01 8.76 6.99
N ASN A 497 31.51 7.54 7.12
CA ASN A 497 31.89 6.38 6.30
C ASN A 497 31.64 6.54 4.80
N TRP A 498 30.63 7.35 4.38
CA TRP A 498 30.40 7.68 2.97
C TRP A 498 31.66 8.20 2.27
N ARG A 499 32.61 8.84 3.01
CA ARG A 499 33.89 9.36 2.48
C ARG A 499 34.79 8.27 1.96
N ASN A 500 34.62 7.02 2.43
CA ASN A 500 35.38 5.87 1.91
C ASN A 500 35.02 5.54 0.45
N LEU A 501 33.87 6.00 -0.04
CA LEU A 501 33.46 5.91 -1.44
C LEU A 501 33.60 7.25 -2.18
N TRP A 502 34.06 8.32 -1.51
CA TRP A 502 34.30 9.61 -2.16
C TRP A 502 35.66 9.63 -2.82
N ARG A 503 35.69 9.57 -4.15
CA ARG A 503 36.91 9.69 -4.94
C ARG A 503 37.14 11.13 -5.39
N GLY A 504 37.83 11.92 -4.59
CA GLY A 504 38.02 13.36 -4.79
C GLY A 504 38.93 13.75 -5.95
N ASP A 505 39.79 12.82 -6.43
CA ASP A 505 40.66 12.99 -7.57
C ASP A 505 40.02 12.65 -8.93
N TYR A 506 38.90 11.98 -8.93
CA TYR A 506 38.19 11.61 -10.17
C TYR A 506 37.49 12.83 -10.77
N GLU A 507 37.70 13.00 -12.08
CA GLU A 507 37.08 14.10 -12.84
C GLU A 507 36.29 13.57 -14.04
N TRP A 508 35.09 14.10 -14.24
CA TRP A 508 34.25 13.76 -15.37
C TRP A 508 33.37 14.96 -15.77
N GLN A 509 33.34 15.28 -17.06
CA GLN A 509 32.58 16.42 -17.62
C GLN A 509 32.83 17.75 -16.88
N GLY A 510 34.08 18.02 -16.47
CA GLY A 510 34.44 19.25 -15.75
C GLY A 510 34.03 19.29 -14.26
N MET A 511 33.42 18.24 -13.76
CA MET A 511 33.10 18.08 -12.34
C MET A 511 34.15 17.18 -11.66
N ARG A 512 34.48 17.50 -10.43
CA ARG A 512 35.48 16.78 -9.66
C ARG A 512 34.90 16.21 -8.38
N GLY A 513 35.24 14.95 -8.06
CA GLY A 513 34.80 14.24 -6.89
C GLY A 513 33.44 13.55 -7.07
N PHE A 514 33.42 12.24 -6.93
CA PHE A 514 32.25 11.39 -7.10
C PHE A 514 32.23 10.27 -6.07
N ILE A 515 31.03 9.81 -5.72
CA ILE A 515 30.85 8.51 -5.05
C ILE A 515 31.15 7.44 -6.08
N MET A 516 32.19 6.64 -5.84
CA MET A 516 32.66 5.61 -6.76
C MET A 516 32.71 4.25 -6.07
N PRO A 517 32.46 3.15 -6.81
CA PRO A 517 32.56 1.81 -6.24
C PRO A 517 34.01 1.43 -5.93
N ARG A 518 34.18 0.67 -4.85
CA ARG A 518 35.43 0.06 -4.43
C ARG A 518 35.25 -1.45 -4.24
N ASP A 519 36.29 -2.23 -4.55
CA ASP A 519 36.31 -3.65 -4.20
C ASP A 519 36.67 -3.86 -2.71
N ALA A 520 36.66 -5.13 -2.27
CA ALA A 520 36.98 -5.47 -0.88
C ALA A 520 38.46 -5.20 -0.49
N ASP A 521 39.37 -5.12 -1.47
CA ASP A 521 40.76 -4.79 -1.28
C ASP A 521 41.04 -3.27 -1.25
N GLY A 522 40.00 -2.48 -1.41
CA GLY A 522 40.07 -1.02 -1.37
C GLY A 522 40.44 -0.37 -2.70
N ARG A 523 40.48 -1.09 -3.80
CA ARG A 523 40.78 -0.54 -5.13
C ARG A 523 39.54 0.13 -5.73
N TRP A 524 39.74 1.25 -6.37
CA TRP A 524 38.69 1.94 -7.12
C TRP A 524 38.36 1.18 -8.39
N LEU A 525 37.07 1.14 -8.75
CA LEU A 525 36.59 0.59 -10.01
C LEU A 525 36.18 1.75 -10.92
N ASP A 526 36.90 1.91 -12.04
CA ASP A 526 36.65 3.00 -12.99
C ASP A 526 35.43 2.74 -13.88
N SER A 527 35.05 1.49 -14.04
CA SER A 527 33.84 1.08 -14.73
C SER A 527 33.24 -0.16 -14.10
N VAL A 528 31.91 -0.19 -14.01
CA VAL A 528 31.13 -1.36 -13.59
C VAL A 528 30.03 -1.60 -14.60
N PRO A 529 29.66 -2.86 -14.90
CA PRO A 529 28.53 -3.14 -15.77
C PRO A 529 27.24 -2.56 -15.18
N TRP A 530 26.44 -1.94 -16.02
CA TRP A 530 25.11 -1.45 -15.65
C TRP A 530 24.30 -2.52 -14.90
N GLY A 531 23.74 -2.16 -13.76
CA GLY A 531 22.86 -3.03 -12.98
C GLY A 531 23.56 -4.09 -12.13
N LYS A 532 24.87 -4.03 -11.95
CA LYS A 532 25.64 -4.93 -11.08
C LYS A 532 26.21 -4.27 -9.81
N SER A 533 25.85 -3.03 -9.55
CA SER A 533 26.28 -2.30 -8.32
C SER A 533 25.18 -2.30 -7.26
#